data_56ef6f2e43049eb5c0bc648b20888dde
#
_entry.id   56ef6f2e43049eb5c0bc648b20888dde
#
_cell.length_a   1.000
_cell.length_b   1.000
_cell.length_c   1.000
_cell.angle_alpha   90.00
_cell.angle_beta   90.00
_cell.angle_gamma   90.00
#
_symmetry.space_group_name_H-M   'P 1'
#
loop_
_entity.id
_entity.type
_entity.pdbx_description
1 polymer ?
#
loop_
_entity_poly.entity_id
_entity_poly.type
_entity_poly.pdbx_seq_one_letter_code
_entity_poly.pdbx_strand_id
1 'polypeptide(L)'
;MGRRINNPQMKGKEEVSETKLNEKEASQLSAIEFKAMIIRKLNELTENYQKLQGNYNELTANYINMKKEIETINKGQEEMKNSNSKLMNKVEGIKIRLGEAEDWISELGDKVQKNTQNEQEKEKRLRKNEEGLREMQDNMKCNNIHIIGIPEGEEEEQGIENLFEKVMMENFPNLVKEKVTQIQETERVPIKRNPNRPNSRPIIIKMAKLQDKERILIAAREKKEVIYKGAPMRLATDFSMETLQARREWQRIFQVMRTRGLQPRLLYPARLSIKIKAK
;
A
#
# COMPACT_ATOMS: atom_id res chain seq x y z
N MET A 1 -40.45 10.82 27.62
CA MET A 1 -41.32 9.69 28.05
C MET A 1 -41.32 9.65 29.56
N GLY A 2 -42.39 10.22 30.17
CA GLY A 2 -42.52 10.33 31.62
C GLY A 2 -43.05 9.04 32.23
N ARG A 3 -42.27 8.49 33.15
CA ARG A 3 -42.78 7.39 34.03
C ARG A 3 -43.56 8.01 35.19
N ARG A 4 -44.86 7.74 35.21
CA ARG A 4 -45.75 8.00 36.35
C ARG A 4 -45.31 7.12 37.52
N ILE A 5 -44.98 7.76 38.64
CA ILE A 5 -44.76 7.10 39.91
C ILE A 5 -46.15 6.90 40.52
N ASN A 6 -46.59 5.64 40.61
CA ASN A 6 -47.81 5.26 41.35
C ASN A 6 -47.54 5.37 42.86
N ASN A 7 -48.29 6.23 43.47
CA ASN A 7 -48.36 6.40 44.95
C ASN A 7 -49.32 5.35 45.51
N PRO A 8 -48.94 4.44 46.40
CA PRO A 8 -49.88 3.53 47.05
C PRO A 8 -50.68 4.28 48.09
N GLN A 9 -52.00 4.32 47.88
CA GLN A 9 -52.98 4.81 48.86
C GLN A 9 -52.83 4.00 50.11
N MET A 10 -52.52 4.67 51.21
CA MET A 10 -52.80 4.13 52.59
C MET A 10 -54.29 4.04 52.80
N LYS A 11 -54.85 2.81 52.75
CA LYS A 11 -56.11 2.45 53.38
C LYS A 11 -55.81 1.89 54.77
N GLY A 12 -56.29 2.54 55.77
CA GLY A 12 -56.19 2.06 57.14
C GLY A 12 -56.61 3.11 58.11
N LYS A 13 -57.85 3.60 57.99
CA LYS A 13 -58.56 4.14 59.17
C LYS A 13 -59.05 2.99 59.96
N GLU A 14 -58.27 2.51 60.93
CA GLU A 14 -58.87 1.82 62.10
C GLU A 14 -59.53 2.91 62.97
N GLU A 15 -60.85 2.92 62.91
CA GLU A 15 -61.67 3.63 63.90
C GLU A 15 -61.43 3.00 65.28
N VAL A 16 -60.62 3.71 66.09
CA VAL A 16 -60.57 3.45 67.52
C VAL A 16 -61.95 3.81 68.07
N SER A 17 -62.77 2.81 68.25
CA SER A 17 -64.02 2.96 68.97
C SER A 17 -63.72 3.42 70.40
N GLU A 18 -63.84 4.71 70.66
CA GLU A 18 -63.86 5.24 72.00
C GLU A 18 -65.11 4.73 72.68
N THR A 19 -64.94 3.68 73.47
CA THR A 19 -65.96 3.22 74.38
C THR A 19 -66.05 4.28 75.49
N LYS A 20 -66.88 5.33 75.25
CA LYS A 20 -67.29 6.23 76.28
C LYS A 20 -68.07 5.41 77.32
N LEU A 21 -67.43 5.19 78.48
CA LEU A 21 -68.18 4.62 79.62
C LEU A 21 -69.40 5.48 79.89
N ASN A 22 -70.56 4.92 79.72
CA ASN A 22 -71.79 5.62 79.99
C ASN A 22 -71.87 5.80 81.51
N GLU A 23 -71.93 7.08 81.95
CA GLU A 23 -72.05 7.42 83.41
C GLU A 23 -73.17 6.66 84.10
N LYS A 24 -74.16 6.22 83.32
CA LYS A 24 -75.30 5.38 83.84
C LYS A 24 -74.88 3.93 84.15
N GLU A 25 -73.87 3.36 83.39
CA GLU A 25 -73.41 1.99 83.70
C GLU A 25 -72.50 1.97 84.91
N ALA A 26 -71.69 3.01 85.10
CA ALA A 26 -70.80 3.15 86.25
C ALA A 26 -71.56 3.33 87.59
N SER A 27 -72.77 3.89 87.57
CA SER A 27 -73.58 4.13 88.77
C SER A 27 -74.32 2.87 89.25
N GLN A 28 -74.35 1.80 88.43
CA GLN A 28 -75.00 0.54 88.82
C GLN A 28 -74.09 -0.55 89.37
N LEU A 29 -72.78 -0.33 89.31
CA LEU A 29 -71.75 -1.28 89.77
C LEU A 29 -71.62 -1.19 91.30
N SER A 30 -71.43 -2.35 91.91
CA SER A 30 -71.03 -2.36 93.33
C SER A 30 -69.66 -1.70 93.51
N ALA A 31 -69.40 -1.15 94.69
CA ALA A 31 -68.09 -0.46 94.94
C ALA A 31 -66.86 -1.35 94.66
N ILE A 32 -66.99 -2.66 94.72
CA ILE A 32 -65.91 -3.63 94.42
C ILE A 32 -65.73 -3.80 92.93
N GLU A 33 -66.84 -3.91 92.17
CA GLU A 33 -66.77 -4.04 90.67
C GLU A 33 -66.24 -2.80 89.98
N PHE A 34 -66.61 -1.61 90.51
CA PHE A 34 -66.05 -0.33 90.02
C PHE A 34 -64.51 -0.24 90.21
N LYS A 35 -64.03 -0.60 91.41
CA LYS A 35 -62.62 -0.66 91.68
C LYS A 35 -61.87 -1.65 90.76
N ALA A 36 -62.42 -2.85 90.51
CA ALA A 36 -61.87 -3.89 89.63
C ALA A 36 -61.81 -3.37 88.17
N MET A 37 -62.82 -2.65 87.71
CA MET A 37 -62.86 -2.07 86.36
C MET A 37 -61.82 -0.95 86.21
N ILE A 38 -61.62 -0.07 87.16
CA ILE A 38 -60.61 0.97 87.18
C ILE A 38 -59.20 0.34 87.10
N ILE A 39 -58.93 -0.69 87.91
CA ILE A 39 -57.67 -1.41 87.93
C ILE A 39 -57.40 -2.04 86.51
N ARG A 40 -58.42 -2.65 85.92
CA ARG A 40 -58.25 -3.21 84.54
C ARG A 40 -57.95 -2.13 83.55
N LYS A 41 -58.66 -1.01 83.55
CA LYS A 41 -58.38 0.13 82.64
C LYS A 41 -57.00 0.77 82.85
N LEU A 42 -56.58 0.87 84.10
CA LEU A 42 -55.22 1.34 84.40
C LEU A 42 -54.14 0.40 83.88
N ASN A 43 -54.37 -0.94 84.00
CA ASN A 43 -53.45 -1.94 83.45
C ASN A 43 -53.41 -1.87 81.91
N GLU A 44 -54.61 -1.80 81.24
CA GLU A 44 -54.66 -1.59 79.78
C GLU A 44 -53.96 -0.32 79.34
N LEU A 45 -54.12 0.77 80.03
CA LEU A 45 -53.45 2.04 79.77
C LEU A 45 -51.94 1.92 79.94
N THR A 46 -51.49 1.21 80.98
CA THR A 46 -50.07 0.94 81.25
C THR A 46 -49.44 0.12 80.14
N GLU A 47 -50.16 -0.95 79.72
CA GLU A 47 -49.66 -1.77 78.55
C GLU A 47 -49.60 -0.96 77.26
N ASN A 48 -50.61 -0.14 76.98
CA ASN A 48 -50.64 0.71 75.81
C ASN A 48 -49.53 1.78 75.87
N TYR A 49 -49.27 2.33 77.05
CA TYR A 49 -48.18 3.27 77.24
C TYR A 49 -46.79 2.62 77.00
N GLN A 50 -46.57 1.38 77.50
CA GLN A 50 -45.37 0.61 77.27
C GLN A 50 -45.18 0.28 75.80
N LYS A 51 -46.24 -0.11 75.08
CA LYS A 51 -46.19 -0.32 73.62
C LYS A 51 -45.87 0.94 72.87
N LEU A 52 -46.50 2.07 73.23
CA LEU A 52 -46.19 3.38 72.61
C LEU A 52 -44.75 3.77 72.83
N GLN A 53 -44.20 3.61 74.01
CA GLN A 53 -42.80 3.88 74.34
C GLN A 53 -41.85 2.99 73.56
N GLY A 54 -42.16 1.69 73.36
CA GLY A 54 -41.41 0.78 72.50
C GLY A 54 -41.38 1.25 71.06
N ASN A 55 -42.54 1.58 70.50
CA ASN A 55 -42.65 2.07 69.13
C ASN A 55 -41.90 3.43 68.95
N TYR A 56 -41.93 4.32 69.91
CA TYR A 56 -41.18 5.58 69.90
C TYR A 56 -39.66 5.37 69.89
N ASN A 57 -39.19 4.43 70.72
CA ASN A 57 -37.75 4.10 70.75
C ASN A 57 -37.27 3.48 69.42
N GLU A 58 -38.08 2.60 68.86
CA GLU A 58 -37.83 1.97 67.56
C GLU A 58 -37.78 3.05 66.42
N LEU A 59 -38.80 3.94 66.42
CA LEU A 59 -38.80 5.06 65.44
C LEU A 59 -37.60 5.96 65.59
N THR A 60 -37.17 6.25 66.80
CA THR A 60 -36.01 7.08 67.08
C THR A 60 -34.74 6.38 66.58
N ALA A 61 -34.56 5.09 66.81
CA ALA A 61 -33.46 4.32 66.31
C ALA A 61 -33.41 4.30 64.79
N ASN A 62 -34.53 4.09 64.12
CA ASN A 62 -34.67 4.14 62.68
C ASN A 62 -34.36 5.50 62.09
N TYR A 63 -34.79 6.57 62.75
CA TYR A 63 -34.43 7.95 62.35
C TYR A 63 -32.94 8.21 62.42
N ILE A 64 -32.24 7.78 63.47
CA ILE A 64 -30.80 7.91 63.62
C ILE A 64 -30.05 7.13 62.54
N ASN A 65 -30.49 5.91 62.25
CA ASN A 65 -29.90 5.08 61.20
C ASN A 65 -30.05 5.75 59.81
N MET A 66 -31.26 6.19 59.48
CA MET A 66 -31.56 6.88 58.23
C MET A 66 -30.70 8.18 58.06
N LYS A 67 -30.50 8.92 59.15
CA LYS A 67 -29.62 10.08 59.11
C LYS A 67 -28.18 9.71 58.77
N LYS A 68 -27.62 8.64 59.34
CA LYS A 68 -26.30 8.14 59.04
C LYS A 68 -26.18 7.69 57.58
N GLU A 69 -27.18 6.99 57.05
CA GLU A 69 -27.21 6.56 55.66
C GLU A 69 -27.21 7.75 54.70
N ILE A 70 -28.01 8.78 54.97
CA ILE A 70 -28.03 10.04 54.19
C ILE A 70 -26.67 10.71 54.19
N GLU A 71 -26.00 10.79 55.34
CA GLU A 71 -24.63 11.35 55.40
C GLU A 71 -23.61 10.57 54.54
N THR A 72 -23.73 9.23 54.54
CA THR A 72 -22.88 8.37 53.73
C THR A 72 -23.15 8.55 52.23
N ILE A 73 -24.42 8.62 51.82
CA ILE A 73 -24.85 8.87 50.45
C ILE A 73 -24.32 10.26 49.97
N ASN A 74 -24.46 11.26 50.79
CA ASN A 74 -23.97 12.63 50.46
C ASN A 74 -22.46 12.64 50.22
N LYS A 75 -21.68 11.94 51.06
CA LYS A 75 -20.21 11.83 50.85
C LYS A 75 -19.92 11.12 49.57
N GLY A 76 -20.57 9.99 49.26
CA GLY A 76 -20.40 9.26 48.01
C GLY A 76 -20.76 10.07 46.75
N GLN A 77 -21.83 10.92 46.87
CA GLN A 77 -22.20 11.81 45.77
C GLN A 77 -21.11 12.90 45.50
N GLU A 78 -20.51 13.45 46.55
CA GLU A 78 -19.46 14.45 46.40
C GLU A 78 -18.18 13.83 45.78
N GLU A 79 -17.79 12.64 46.22
CA GLU A 79 -16.68 11.90 45.63
C GLU A 79 -16.92 11.59 44.15
N MET A 80 -18.12 11.14 43.77
CA MET A 80 -18.53 10.88 42.41
C MET A 80 -18.49 12.15 41.55
N LYS A 81 -18.97 13.28 42.07
CA LYS A 81 -18.93 14.58 41.39
C LYS A 81 -17.49 15.02 41.11
N ASN A 82 -16.60 14.87 42.09
CA ASN A 82 -15.19 15.18 41.94
C ASN A 82 -14.49 14.26 40.90
N SER A 83 -14.80 12.99 40.93
CA SER A 83 -14.29 12.02 39.94
C SER A 83 -14.77 12.34 38.52
N ASN A 84 -16.05 12.66 38.35
CA ASN A 84 -16.61 13.07 37.07
C ASN A 84 -15.94 14.34 36.53
N SER A 85 -15.67 15.34 37.38
CA SER A 85 -14.96 16.55 36.97
C SER A 85 -13.52 16.24 36.45
N LYS A 86 -12.81 15.34 37.15
CA LYS A 86 -11.49 14.87 36.71
C LYS A 86 -11.55 14.12 35.36
N LEU A 87 -12.57 13.28 35.18
CA LEU A 87 -12.77 12.58 33.90
C LEU A 87 -13.08 13.54 32.76
N MET A 88 -13.96 14.53 32.97
CA MET A 88 -14.25 15.56 31.96
C MET A 88 -12.99 16.29 31.51
N ASN A 89 -12.12 16.70 32.43
CA ASN A 89 -10.86 17.37 32.09
C ASN A 89 -9.92 16.46 31.27
N LYS A 90 -9.86 15.17 31.61
CA LYS A 90 -9.08 14.20 30.82
C LYS A 90 -9.64 14.01 29.41
N VAL A 91 -10.95 13.89 29.27
CA VAL A 91 -11.62 13.76 27.97
C VAL A 91 -11.36 14.97 27.10
N GLU A 92 -11.43 16.19 27.64
CA GLU A 92 -11.13 17.41 26.91
C GLU A 92 -9.66 17.45 26.44
N GLY A 93 -8.72 17.06 27.31
CA GLY A 93 -7.31 16.95 26.93
C GLY A 93 -7.04 15.92 25.82
N ILE A 94 -7.76 14.79 25.83
CA ILE A 94 -7.69 13.79 24.74
C ILE A 94 -8.26 14.36 23.44
N LYS A 95 -9.37 15.08 23.50
CA LYS A 95 -10.00 15.70 22.34
C LYS A 95 -9.09 16.72 21.64
N ILE A 96 -8.39 17.57 22.42
CA ILE A 96 -7.42 18.51 21.87
C ILE A 96 -6.30 17.74 21.12
N ARG A 97 -5.69 16.74 21.78
CA ARG A 97 -4.62 15.94 21.16
C ARG A 97 -5.07 15.17 19.91
N LEU A 98 -6.32 14.74 19.89
CA LEU A 98 -6.90 14.09 18.72
C LEU A 98 -7.01 15.06 17.54
N GLY A 99 -7.48 16.29 17.78
CA GLY A 99 -7.53 17.33 16.77
C GLY A 99 -6.14 17.65 16.18
N GLU A 100 -5.13 17.83 17.04
CA GLU A 100 -3.74 18.03 16.59
C GLU A 100 -3.22 16.87 15.74
N ALA A 101 -3.56 15.62 16.11
CA ALA A 101 -3.16 14.45 15.34
C ALA A 101 -3.87 14.37 13.98
N GLU A 102 -5.14 14.75 13.90
CA GLU A 102 -5.90 14.83 12.64
C GLU A 102 -5.30 15.87 11.69
N ASP A 103 -4.91 17.04 12.20
CA ASP A 103 -4.24 18.07 11.42
C ASP A 103 -2.89 17.58 10.86
N TRP A 104 -2.08 16.90 11.68
CA TRP A 104 -0.81 16.31 11.24
C TRP A 104 -1.00 15.22 10.17
N ILE A 105 -2.02 14.37 10.31
CA ILE A 105 -2.35 13.35 9.31
C ILE A 105 -2.73 14.00 7.98
N SER A 106 -3.50 15.09 8.02
CA SER A 106 -3.87 15.83 6.81
C SER A 106 -2.63 16.43 6.11
N GLU A 107 -1.75 17.09 6.88
CA GLU A 107 -0.50 17.68 6.34
C GLU A 107 0.43 16.60 5.75
N LEU A 108 0.55 15.44 6.42
CA LEU A 108 1.31 14.30 5.90
C LEU A 108 0.71 13.74 4.62
N GLY A 109 -0.62 13.67 4.52
CA GLY A 109 -1.34 13.28 3.32
C GLY A 109 -0.97 14.14 2.11
N ASP A 110 -1.00 15.45 2.28
CA ASP A 110 -0.62 16.41 1.24
C ASP A 110 0.86 16.26 0.82
N LYS A 111 1.76 16.09 1.79
CA LYS A 111 3.18 15.84 1.51
C LYS A 111 3.41 14.54 0.74
N VAL A 112 2.73 13.46 1.12
CA VAL A 112 2.81 12.16 0.42
C VAL A 112 2.31 12.29 -1.02
N GLN A 113 1.17 12.96 -1.23
CA GLN A 113 0.62 13.19 -2.57
C GLN A 113 1.58 13.98 -3.45
N LYS A 114 2.16 15.06 -2.94
CA LYS A 114 3.15 15.87 -3.67
C LYS A 114 4.42 15.09 -3.99
N ASN A 115 4.91 14.27 -3.05
CA ASN A 115 6.07 13.42 -3.29
C ASN A 115 5.78 12.36 -4.37
N THR A 116 4.60 11.73 -4.33
CA THR A 116 4.20 10.75 -5.34
C THR A 116 4.14 11.36 -6.74
N GLN A 117 3.60 12.57 -6.88
CA GLN A 117 3.59 13.30 -8.16
C GLN A 117 5.01 13.60 -8.64
N ASN A 118 5.88 14.09 -7.75
CA ASN A 118 7.28 14.38 -8.07
C ASN A 118 8.04 13.12 -8.52
N GLU A 119 7.81 11.98 -7.86
CA GLU A 119 8.42 10.70 -8.24
C GLU A 119 7.93 10.23 -9.62
N GLN A 120 6.64 10.34 -9.92
CA GLN A 120 6.11 10.02 -11.24
C GLN A 120 6.70 10.90 -12.35
N GLU A 121 6.89 12.20 -12.08
CA GLU A 121 7.55 13.11 -13.03
C GLU A 121 9.01 12.75 -13.23
N LYS A 122 9.74 12.44 -12.16
CA LYS A 122 11.14 11.99 -12.24
C LYS A 122 11.26 10.71 -13.06
N GLU A 123 10.38 9.73 -12.82
CA GLU A 123 10.36 8.47 -13.56
C GLU A 123 10.11 8.69 -15.06
N LYS A 124 9.17 9.56 -15.41
CA LYS A 124 8.92 9.93 -16.82
C LYS A 124 10.14 10.57 -17.45
N ARG A 125 10.83 11.48 -16.73
CA ARG A 125 12.05 12.12 -17.21
C ARG A 125 13.20 11.13 -17.37
N LEU A 126 13.36 10.22 -16.40
CA LEU A 126 14.36 9.16 -16.45
C LEU A 126 14.18 8.28 -17.68
N ARG A 127 12.96 7.76 -17.90
CA ARG A 127 12.61 6.96 -19.08
C ARG A 127 12.92 7.70 -20.39
N LYS A 128 12.55 8.97 -20.49
CA LYS A 128 12.84 9.79 -21.67
C LYS A 128 14.36 9.96 -21.90
N ASN A 129 15.13 10.13 -20.81
CA ASN A 129 16.59 10.24 -20.90
C ASN A 129 17.21 8.91 -21.33
N GLU A 130 16.76 7.77 -20.81
CA GLU A 130 17.21 6.43 -21.20
C GLU A 130 16.92 6.16 -22.68
N GLU A 131 15.72 6.51 -23.16
CA GLU A 131 15.38 6.43 -24.59
C GLU A 131 16.31 7.30 -25.44
N GLY A 132 16.54 8.53 -25.02
CA GLY A 132 17.44 9.46 -25.73
C GLY A 132 18.90 8.98 -25.76
N LEU A 133 19.40 8.42 -24.65
CA LEU A 133 20.74 7.83 -24.59
C LEU A 133 20.88 6.62 -25.51
N ARG A 134 19.87 5.74 -25.54
CA ARG A 134 19.83 4.59 -26.44
C ARG A 134 19.84 5.03 -27.91
N GLU A 135 19.00 6.01 -28.27
CA GLU A 135 18.97 6.56 -29.63
C GLU A 135 20.31 7.21 -30.03
N MET A 136 20.93 7.92 -29.10
CA MET A 136 22.27 8.53 -29.34
C MET A 136 23.33 7.44 -29.55
N GLN A 137 23.34 6.38 -28.73
CA GLN A 137 24.26 5.26 -28.89
C GLN A 137 24.05 4.54 -30.23
N ASP A 138 22.81 4.28 -30.62
CA ASP A 138 22.49 3.65 -31.89
C ASP A 138 22.86 4.55 -33.08
N ASN A 139 22.68 5.85 -32.94
CA ASN A 139 23.11 6.83 -33.95
C ASN A 139 24.63 6.87 -34.11
N MET A 140 25.39 6.83 -33.01
CA MET A 140 26.87 6.74 -33.07
C MET A 140 27.33 5.46 -33.76
N LYS A 141 26.58 4.38 -33.65
CA LYS A 141 26.86 3.07 -34.24
C LYS A 141 26.18 2.84 -35.60
N CYS A 142 25.46 3.84 -36.11
CA CYS A 142 24.61 3.65 -37.29
C CYS A 142 25.44 3.28 -38.54
N ASN A 143 26.67 3.69 -38.64
CA ASN A 143 27.59 3.39 -39.76
C ASN A 143 28.44 2.12 -39.54
N ASN A 144 28.34 1.46 -38.39
CA ASN A 144 29.17 0.34 -38.03
C ASN A 144 28.61 -0.99 -38.60
N ILE A 145 29.54 -1.82 -39.06
CA ILE A 145 29.32 -3.23 -39.41
C ILE A 145 30.13 -4.08 -38.45
N HIS A 146 29.49 -5.02 -37.80
CA HIS A 146 30.14 -6.09 -37.03
C HIS A 146 30.49 -7.25 -37.92
N ILE A 147 31.77 -7.63 -37.93
CA ILE A 147 32.28 -8.83 -38.56
C ILE A 147 32.57 -9.87 -37.48
N ILE A 148 31.92 -11.01 -37.55
CA ILE A 148 32.01 -12.07 -36.56
C ILE A 148 32.48 -13.35 -37.23
N GLY A 149 33.44 -14.04 -36.61
CA GLY A 149 33.93 -15.35 -37.10
C GLY A 149 35.32 -15.28 -37.78
N ILE A 150 35.98 -14.13 -37.80
CA ILE A 150 37.35 -14.03 -38.26
C ILE A 150 38.32 -14.39 -37.12
N PRO A 151 39.26 -15.33 -37.31
CA PRO A 151 40.23 -15.71 -36.29
C PRO A 151 41.07 -14.51 -35.79
N GLU A 152 41.56 -14.61 -34.55
CA GLU A 152 42.49 -13.63 -34.00
C GLU A 152 43.82 -13.67 -34.72
N GLY A 153 44.41 -12.52 -34.96
CA GLY A 153 45.73 -12.39 -35.59
C GLY A 153 45.72 -12.27 -37.12
N GLU A 154 44.60 -12.52 -37.79
CA GLU A 154 44.49 -12.36 -39.26
C GLU A 154 44.76 -10.91 -39.73
N GLU A 155 44.59 -9.93 -38.86
CA GLU A 155 44.83 -8.51 -39.10
C GLU A 155 46.27 -8.09 -38.84
N GLU A 156 47.12 -8.90 -38.17
CA GLU A 156 48.45 -8.51 -37.72
C GLU A 156 49.42 -8.28 -38.91
N GLU A 157 49.25 -9.06 -40.01
CA GLU A 157 50.10 -8.97 -41.16
C GLU A 157 49.73 -7.83 -42.13
N GLN A 158 48.47 -7.44 -42.20
CA GLN A 158 47.99 -6.55 -43.30
C GLN A 158 47.01 -5.46 -42.84
N GLY A 159 46.67 -5.44 -41.56
CA GLY A 159 45.68 -4.51 -41.03
C GLY A 159 44.22 -4.92 -41.32
N ILE A 160 43.30 -4.37 -40.52
CA ILE A 160 41.86 -4.71 -40.60
C ILE A 160 41.24 -4.21 -41.90
N GLU A 161 41.72 -3.09 -42.44
CA GLU A 161 41.19 -2.50 -43.68
C GLU A 161 41.43 -3.42 -44.89
N ASN A 162 42.65 -3.92 -45.06
CA ASN A 162 42.99 -4.86 -46.13
C ASN A 162 42.28 -6.20 -45.95
N LEU A 163 42.10 -6.63 -44.71
CA LEU A 163 41.31 -7.82 -44.42
C LEU A 163 39.84 -7.66 -44.85
N PHE A 164 39.23 -6.50 -44.55
CA PHE A 164 37.88 -6.19 -44.99
C PHE A 164 37.77 -6.12 -46.52
N GLU A 165 38.74 -5.50 -47.23
CA GLU A 165 38.75 -5.50 -48.68
C GLU A 165 38.78 -6.90 -49.26
N LYS A 166 39.59 -7.83 -48.70
CA LYS A 166 39.62 -9.26 -49.13
C LYS A 166 38.28 -9.93 -48.93
N VAL A 167 37.66 -9.72 -47.76
CA VAL A 167 36.31 -10.21 -47.47
C VAL A 167 35.31 -9.70 -48.51
N MET A 168 35.38 -8.42 -48.83
CA MET A 168 34.52 -7.82 -49.86
C MET A 168 34.78 -8.33 -51.26
N MET A 169 36.03 -8.53 -51.65
CA MET A 169 36.41 -9.08 -52.96
C MET A 169 35.92 -10.55 -53.11
N GLU A 170 36.09 -11.35 -52.07
CA GLU A 170 35.65 -12.77 -52.05
C GLU A 170 34.15 -12.91 -52.12
N ASN A 171 33.42 -12.03 -51.46
CA ASN A 171 31.96 -12.21 -51.31
C ASN A 171 31.14 -11.25 -52.18
N PHE A 172 31.57 -10.03 -52.43
CA PHE A 172 30.80 -8.97 -53.07
C PHE A 172 31.60 -8.19 -54.13
N PRO A 173 32.17 -8.84 -55.15
CA PRO A 173 33.06 -8.19 -56.10
C PRO A 173 32.41 -7.01 -56.85
N ASN A 174 31.09 -7.05 -57.04
CA ASN A 174 30.39 -5.95 -57.69
C ASN A 174 30.35 -4.66 -56.85
N LEU A 175 30.17 -4.82 -55.51
CA LEU A 175 30.22 -3.65 -54.61
C LEU A 175 31.60 -3.02 -54.54
N VAL A 176 32.65 -3.85 -54.63
CA VAL A 176 34.04 -3.37 -54.69
C VAL A 176 34.28 -2.52 -55.94
N LYS A 177 33.82 -2.98 -57.12
CA LYS A 177 33.92 -2.23 -58.40
C LYS A 177 33.20 -0.88 -58.33
N GLU A 178 32.09 -0.82 -57.59
CA GLU A 178 31.29 0.39 -57.35
C GLU A 178 31.87 1.29 -56.25
N LYS A 179 33.04 0.97 -55.67
CA LYS A 179 33.72 1.71 -54.57
C LYS A 179 32.83 1.86 -53.30
N VAL A 180 32.04 0.84 -52.99
CA VAL A 180 31.15 0.79 -51.80
C VAL A 180 31.94 0.39 -50.54
N THR A 181 33.27 0.41 -50.57
CA THR A 181 34.12 -0.10 -49.47
C THR A 181 34.88 0.99 -48.73
N GLN A 182 34.41 2.25 -48.77
CA GLN A 182 35.06 3.33 -48.04
C GLN A 182 34.89 3.21 -46.53
N ILE A 183 36.03 3.02 -45.86
CA ILE A 183 36.12 2.87 -44.42
C ILE A 183 36.52 4.21 -43.78
N GLN A 184 35.97 4.50 -42.59
CA GLN A 184 36.35 5.62 -41.75
C GLN A 184 37.25 5.16 -40.59
N GLU A 185 36.91 4.05 -39.96
CA GLU A 185 37.57 3.55 -38.76
C GLU A 185 37.42 2.03 -38.64
N THR A 186 38.41 1.37 -38.06
CA THR A 186 38.37 -0.10 -37.84
C THR A 186 38.93 -0.46 -36.48
N GLU A 187 38.31 -1.38 -35.78
CA GLU A 187 38.77 -1.89 -34.48
C GLU A 187 38.30 -3.30 -34.16
N ARG A 188 39.06 -4.02 -33.32
CA ARG A 188 38.53 -5.25 -32.67
C ARG A 188 37.98 -4.95 -31.30
N VAL A 189 36.77 -5.47 -30.99
CA VAL A 189 36.05 -5.19 -29.76
C VAL A 189 35.81 -6.48 -28.97
N PRO A 190 36.10 -6.48 -27.67
CA PRO A 190 36.77 -5.46 -26.87
C PRO A 190 38.25 -5.33 -27.19
N ILE A 191 38.83 -4.14 -26.98
CA ILE A 191 40.26 -3.85 -27.29
C ILE A 191 41.20 -4.85 -26.59
N LYS A 192 40.90 -5.17 -25.28
CA LYS A 192 41.66 -6.17 -24.53
C LYS A 192 41.20 -7.57 -24.85
N ARG A 193 42.11 -8.44 -25.32
CA ARG A 193 41.84 -9.86 -25.54
C ARG A 193 41.71 -10.57 -24.18
N ASN A 194 40.65 -11.35 -24.04
CA ASN A 194 40.52 -12.31 -22.94
C ASN A 194 40.93 -13.70 -23.43
N PRO A 195 42.05 -14.29 -22.95
CA PRO A 195 42.56 -15.58 -23.42
C PRO A 195 41.57 -16.75 -23.18
N ASN A 196 40.73 -16.63 -22.16
CA ASN A 196 39.76 -17.66 -21.81
C ASN A 196 38.46 -17.64 -22.65
N ARG A 197 38.35 -16.71 -23.60
CA ARG A 197 37.18 -16.61 -24.48
C ARG A 197 37.33 -17.56 -25.66
N PRO A 198 36.40 -18.54 -25.86
CA PRO A 198 36.55 -19.51 -26.96
C PRO A 198 36.34 -18.92 -28.36
N ASN A 199 35.65 -17.79 -28.44
CA ASN A 199 35.35 -17.17 -29.74
C ASN A 199 36.27 -15.94 -29.99
N SER A 200 36.65 -15.76 -31.25
CA SER A 200 37.38 -14.57 -31.69
C SER A 200 36.59 -13.30 -31.42
N ARG A 201 37.30 -12.21 -31.13
CA ARG A 201 36.67 -10.90 -30.95
C ARG A 201 36.08 -10.42 -32.28
N PRO A 202 34.87 -9.85 -32.29
CA PRO A 202 34.34 -9.25 -33.51
C PRO A 202 35.18 -8.02 -33.94
N ILE A 203 35.20 -7.80 -35.24
CA ILE A 203 35.78 -6.60 -35.83
C ILE A 203 34.66 -5.62 -36.12
N ILE A 204 34.82 -4.36 -35.74
CA ILE A 204 33.94 -3.25 -36.11
C ILE A 204 34.58 -2.49 -37.28
N ILE A 205 33.81 -2.33 -38.33
CA ILE A 205 34.11 -1.48 -39.47
C ILE A 205 33.14 -0.31 -39.47
N LYS A 206 33.64 0.89 -39.30
CA LYS A 206 32.86 2.12 -39.44
C LYS A 206 32.95 2.62 -40.89
N MET A 207 31.83 2.53 -41.58
CA MET A 207 31.75 2.96 -42.97
C MET A 207 31.67 4.47 -43.09
N ALA A 208 32.25 5.03 -44.13
CA ALA A 208 32.18 6.48 -44.39
C ALA A 208 30.74 6.94 -44.70
N LYS A 209 29.92 6.04 -45.29
CA LYS A 209 28.53 6.35 -45.66
C LYS A 209 27.58 5.28 -45.19
N LEU A 210 26.46 5.71 -44.58
CA LEU A 210 25.41 4.82 -44.15
C LEU A 210 24.81 3.98 -45.30
N GLN A 211 24.68 4.58 -46.48
CA GLN A 211 24.15 3.89 -47.66
C GLN A 211 25.01 2.69 -48.08
N ASP A 212 26.32 2.83 -48.02
CA ASP A 212 27.27 1.78 -48.37
C ASP A 212 27.16 0.61 -47.36
N LYS A 213 27.09 0.91 -46.07
CA LYS A 213 26.81 -0.10 -45.03
C LYS A 213 25.54 -0.88 -45.33
N GLU A 214 24.42 -0.18 -45.60
CA GLU A 214 23.15 -0.83 -45.87
C GLU A 214 23.21 -1.75 -47.10
N ARG A 215 23.87 -1.32 -48.16
CA ARG A 215 24.09 -2.11 -49.38
C ARG A 215 24.86 -3.39 -49.10
N ILE A 216 25.93 -3.33 -48.30
CA ILE A 216 26.74 -4.47 -47.89
C ILE A 216 25.90 -5.45 -47.07
N LEU A 217 25.13 -4.95 -46.07
CA LEU A 217 24.29 -5.80 -45.24
C LEU A 217 23.10 -6.43 -45.98
N ILE A 218 22.57 -5.77 -47.00
CA ILE A 218 21.54 -6.34 -47.91
C ILE A 218 22.14 -7.46 -48.71
N ALA A 219 23.28 -7.23 -49.36
CA ALA A 219 24.00 -8.22 -50.15
C ALA A 219 24.38 -9.47 -49.31
N ALA A 220 24.82 -9.25 -48.06
CA ALA A 220 25.14 -10.33 -47.13
C ALA A 220 23.92 -11.16 -46.75
N ARG A 221 22.75 -10.56 -46.61
CA ARG A 221 21.48 -11.30 -46.36
C ARG A 221 20.99 -12.10 -47.56
N GLU A 222 21.21 -11.55 -48.78
CA GLU A 222 20.82 -12.19 -50.04
C GLU A 222 21.70 -13.38 -50.35
N LYS A 223 23.01 -13.26 -50.11
CA LYS A 223 23.99 -14.34 -50.33
C LYS A 223 23.84 -15.53 -49.41
N LYS A 224 23.11 -15.34 -48.25
CA LYS A 224 22.85 -16.36 -47.19
C LYS A 224 24.09 -16.78 -46.41
N GLU A 225 25.21 -17.09 -47.07
CA GLU A 225 26.45 -17.51 -46.44
C GLU A 225 27.59 -16.60 -46.92
N VAL A 226 28.22 -15.93 -45.99
CA VAL A 226 29.41 -15.12 -46.21
C VAL A 226 30.64 -15.86 -45.69
N ILE A 227 31.69 -15.99 -46.47
CA ILE A 227 32.88 -16.78 -46.14
C ILE A 227 34.13 -15.92 -46.13
N TYR A 228 35.13 -16.34 -45.38
CA TYR A 228 36.49 -15.82 -45.43
C TYR A 228 37.47 -17.00 -45.35
N LYS A 229 38.33 -17.14 -46.36
CA LYS A 229 39.25 -18.31 -46.49
C LYS A 229 38.52 -19.66 -46.32
N GLY A 230 37.30 -19.78 -46.83
CA GLY A 230 36.50 -21.00 -46.76
C GLY A 230 35.80 -21.20 -45.40
N ALA A 231 35.99 -20.34 -44.41
CA ALA A 231 35.27 -20.45 -43.12
C ALA A 231 34.05 -19.49 -43.09
N PRO A 232 32.91 -19.97 -42.54
CA PRO A 232 31.71 -19.14 -42.43
C PRO A 232 31.91 -17.96 -41.47
N MET A 233 31.55 -16.78 -41.94
CA MET A 233 31.54 -15.54 -41.14
C MET A 233 30.18 -14.85 -41.22
N ARG A 234 29.98 -13.82 -40.36
CA ARG A 234 28.73 -13.10 -40.33
C ARG A 234 28.97 -11.59 -40.30
N LEU A 235 28.25 -10.90 -41.17
CA LEU A 235 28.12 -9.43 -41.11
C LEU A 235 26.81 -9.07 -40.40
N ALA A 236 26.88 -8.17 -39.44
CA ALA A 236 25.74 -7.72 -38.66
C ALA A 236 25.77 -6.21 -38.40
N THR A 237 24.64 -5.61 -38.17
CA THR A 237 24.51 -4.22 -37.73
C THR A 237 24.98 -4.11 -36.28
N ASP A 238 25.71 -3.04 -35.97
CA ASP A 238 26.04 -2.68 -34.60
C ASP A 238 24.87 -1.88 -33.95
N PHE A 239 24.39 -2.35 -32.85
CA PHE A 239 23.33 -1.71 -32.07
C PHE A 239 23.76 -1.54 -30.63
N SER A 240 23.09 -0.62 -29.89
CA SER A 240 23.18 -0.58 -28.43
C SER A 240 22.78 -1.92 -27.80
N MET A 241 23.26 -2.16 -26.57
CA MET A 241 22.94 -3.39 -25.85
C MET A 241 21.43 -3.54 -25.62
N GLU A 242 20.77 -2.44 -25.33
CA GLU A 242 19.33 -2.35 -25.09
C GLU A 242 18.55 -2.71 -26.37
N THR A 243 18.95 -2.13 -27.50
CA THR A 243 18.34 -2.46 -28.80
C THR A 243 18.58 -3.92 -29.17
N LEU A 244 19.78 -4.45 -28.95
CA LEU A 244 20.08 -5.88 -29.18
C LEU A 244 19.23 -6.78 -28.27
N GLN A 245 19.06 -6.44 -27.00
CA GLN A 245 18.23 -7.21 -26.07
C GLN A 245 16.77 -7.21 -26.51
N ALA A 246 16.22 -6.04 -26.79
CA ALA A 246 14.85 -5.90 -27.27
C ALA A 246 14.61 -6.70 -28.58
N ARG A 247 15.59 -6.75 -29.47
CA ARG A 247 15.52 -7.53 -30.71
C ARG A 247 15.59 -9.05 -30.45
N ARG A 248 16.38 -9.49 -29.46
CA ARG A 248 16.47 -10.92 -29.06
C ARG A 248 15.16 -11.45 -28.51
N GLU A 249 14.40 -10.64 -27.80
CA GLU A 249 13.09 -11.02 -27.24
C GLU A 249 12.09 -11.43 -28.33
N TRP A 250 12.20 -10.84 -29.52
CA TRP A 250 11.38 -11.22 -30.68
C TRP A 250 11.80 -12.51 -31.36
N GLN A 251 12.96 -13.07 -31.05
CA GLN A 251 13.54 -14.20 -31.82
C GLN A 251 12.61 -15.41 -31.84
N ARG A 252 12.00 -15.75 -30.71
CA ARG A 252 11.06 -16.90 -30.62
C ARG A 252 9.80 -16.66 -31.45
N ILE A 253 9.22 -15.47 -31.37
CA ILE A 253 8.04 -15.09 -32.14
C ILE A 253 8.36 -15.09 -33.64
N PHE A 254 9.52 -14.60 -33.98
CA PHE A 254 10.02 -14.54 -35.35
C PHE A 254 10.16 -15.95 -35.98
N GLN A 255 10.67 -16.91 -35.23
CA GLN A 255 10.75 -18.31 -35.66
C GLN A 255 9.36 -18.92 -35.90
N VAL A 256 8.43 -18.76 -34.96
CA VAL A 256 7.06 -19.24 -35.10
C VAL A 256 6.35 -18.63 -36.31
N MET A 257 6.56 -17.37 -36.58
CA MET A 257 5.99 -16.71 -37.75
C MET A 257 6.54 -17.27 -39.07
N ARG A 258 7.86 -17.51 -39.15
CA ARG A 258 8.52 -18.10 -40.31
C ARG A 258 8.01 -19.53 -40.60
N THR A 259 7.83 -20.36 -39.58
CA THR A 259 7.29 -21.71 -39.75
C THR A 259 5.85 -21.72 -40.27
N ARG A 260 5.10 -20.63 -40.05
CA ARG A 260 3.75 -20.45 -40.60
C ARG A 260 3.72 -19.76 -41.98
N GLY A 261 4.86 -19.62 -42.66
CA GLY A 261 4.95 -19.02 -43.98
C GLY A 261 4.83 -17.49 -44.00
N LEU A 262 4.79 -16.82 -42.84
CA LEU A 262 4.80 -15.38 -42.74
C LEU A 262 6.23 -14.85 -42.98
N GLN A 263 6.32 -13.65 -43.53
CA GLN A 263 7.61 -12.97 -43.76
C GLN A 263 7.79 -11.81 -42.76
N PRO A 264 8.10 -12.11 -41.47
CA PRO A 264 8.29 -11.06 -40.48
C PRO A 264 9.57 -10.29 -40.76
N ARG A 265 9.54 -8.99 -40.48
CA ARG A 265 10.69 -8.09 -40.48
C ARG A 265 10.81 -7.38 -39.14
N LEU A 266 12.03 -7.21 -38.68
CA LEU A 266 12.29 -6.48 -37.45
C LEU A 266 12.86 -5.09 -37.82
N LEU A 267 12.01 -4.08 -37.65
CA LEU A 267 12.36 -2.69 -37.89
C LEU A 267 13.08 -2.09 -36.68
N TYR A 268 13.76 -0.98 -36.90
CA TYR A 268 14.41 -0.23 -35.80
C TYR A 268 13.40 0.44 -34.88
N PRO A 269 13.64 0.48 -33.57
CA PRO A 269 14.71 -0.23 -32.85
C PRO A 269 14.44 -1.73 -32.72
N ALA A 270 13.23 -2.18 -32.41
CA ALA A 270 12.82 -3.55 -32.24
C ALA A 270 11.31 -3.73 -32.50
N ARG A 271 10.82 -3.21 -33.64
CA ARG A 271 9.40 -3.29 -34.01
C ARG A 271 9.18 -4.43 -34.99
N LEU A 272 8.25 -5.33 -34.67
CA LEU A 272 7.86 -6.38 -35.57
C LEU A 272 6.95 -5.82 -36.69
N SER A 273 7.26 -6.12 -37.94
CA SER A 273 6.45 -5.83 -39.11
C SER A 273 6.16 -7.11 -39.89
N ILE A 274 4.94 -7.25 -40.38
CA ILE A 274 4.51 -8.40 -41.16
C ILE A 274 3.95 -7.88 -42.46
N LYS A 275 4.38 -8.48 -43.61
CA LYS A 275 3.78 -8.20 -44.89
C LYS A 275 2.60 -9.16 -45.10
N ILE A 276 1.39 -8.63 -45.00
CA ILE A 276 0.17 -9.37 -45.31
C ILE A 276 -0.09 -9.23 -46.82
N LYS A 277 -0.14 -10.31 -47.55
CA LYS A 277 -0.61 -10.28 -48.94
C LYS A 277 -2.13 -10.05 -48.85
N ALA A 278 -2.60 -8.89 -49.27
CA ALA A 278 -4.02 -8.71 -49.53
C ALA A 278 -4.40 -9.72 -50.66
N LYS A 279 -5.45 -10.50 -50.38
CA LYS A 279 -6.06 -11.38 -51.41
C LYS A 279 -6.75 -10.53 -52.47
#